data_ef5ad3a36a25c9cbca62fa48daa577a7
#
_entry.id   ef5ad3a36a25c9cbca62fa48daa577a7
#
_cell.length_a   1.000
_cell.length_b   1.000
_cell.length_c   1.000
_cell.angle_alpha   90.00
_cell.angle_beta   90.00
_cell.angle_gamma   90.00
#
_symmetry.space_group_name_H-M   'P 1'
#
loop_
_entity.id
_entity.type
_entity.pdbx_description
1 polymer ?
#
loop_
_entity_poly.entity_id
_entity_poly.type
_entity_poly.pdbx_seq_one_letter_code
_entity_poly.pdbx_strand_id
1 'polypeptide(L)'
;GAKSFFERYLGASANKGYHNKMTGFRSYFLTFDDGARLEIMNRPGMDDPEKTLNRTGLIHIAFSVGCKEKVDELTRLLESDGYEVISGPRTTGDGYYESCVVSIEGNQIEITV
;
A
#
# COMPACT_ATOMS: atom_id res chain seq x y z
N GLY A 1 7.95 4.62 7.98
CA GLY A 1 7.58 3.32 7.47
C GLY A 1 6.20 3.26 6.88
N ALA A 2 5.59 2.10 6.99
CA ALA A 2 4.29 1.82 6.35
C ALA A 2 3.17 2.77 6.79
N LYS A 3 3.07 3.08 8.08
CA LYS A 3 2.07 4.03 8.59
C LYS A 3 2.10 5.35 7.83
N SER A 4 3.26 5.97 7.75
CA SER A 4 3.43 7.27 7.07
C SER A 4 3.14 7.16 5.57
N PHE A 5 3.51 6.05 4.95
CA PHE A 5 3.22 5.80 3.55
C PHE A 5 1.72 5.83 3.26
N PHE A 6 0.94 5.05 4.00
CA PHE A 6 -0.50 4.97 3.79
C PHE A 6 -1.23 6.26 4.15
N GLU A 7 -0.76 6.97 5.19
CA GLU A 7 -1.29 8.29 5.52
C GLU A 7 -1.05 9.29 4.40
N ARG A 8 0.16 9.32 3.87
CA ARG A 8 0.55 10.31 2.86
C ARG A 8 -0.09 10.08 1.50
N TYR A 9 -0.07 8.82 1.02
CA TYR A 9 -0.46 8.55 -0.38
C TYR A 9 -1.90 8.08 -0.53
N LEU A 10 -2.46 7.45 0.47
CA LEU A 10 -3.77 6.81 0.39
C LEU A 10 -4.80 7.37 1.37
N GLY A 11 -4.47 8.48 2.02
CA GLY A 11 -5.42 9.18 2.89
C GLY A 11 -5.85 8.42 4.13
N ALA A 12 -5.06 7.44 4.57
CA ALA A 12 -5.38 6.68 5.76
C ALA A 12 -5.26 7.53 7.03
N SER A 13 -6.09 7.20 8.02
CA SER A 13 -6.00 7.75 9.38
C SER A 13 -5.60 6.63 10.33
N ALA A 14 -4.45 6.80 10.99
CA ALA A 14 -3.96 5.82 11.94
C ALA A 14 -4.54 6.08 13.33
N ASN A 15 -4.78 4.99 14.08
CA ASN A 15 -5.08 5.09 15.50
C ASN A 15 -3.81 5.39 16.31
N LYS A 16 -3.92 5.41 17.64
CA LYS A 16 -2.79 5.68 18.53
C LYS A 16 -1.71 4.61 18.47
N GLY A 17 -2.05 3.44 17.95
CA GLY A 17 -1.17 2.29 17.97
C GLY A 17 -1.29 1.49 19.26
N TYR A 18 -0.80 0.28 19.18
CA TYR A 18 -0.72 -0.64 20.30
C TYR A 18 0.71 -1.14 20.44
N HIS A 19 1.19 -1.24 21.67
CA HIS A 19 2.50 -1.81 21.97
C HIS A 19 2.40 -2.76 23.16
N ASN A 20 2.63 -4.03 22.92
CA ASN A 20 2.75 -5.03 23.97
C ASN A 20 4.20 -5.07 24.44
N LYS A 21 4.47 -4.52 25.63
CA LYS A 21 5.84 -4.42 26.15
C LYS A 21 6.45 -5.76 26.53
N MET A 22 5.64 -6.78 26.75
CA MET A 22 6.13 -8.11 27.10
C MET A 22 6.60 -8.90 25.88
N THR A 23 5.87 -8.79 24.76
CA THR A 23 6.19 -9.51 23.53
C THR A 23 6.95 -8.68 22.51
N GLY A 24 6.91 -7.36 22.64
CA GLY A 24 7.47 -6.42 21.66
C GLY A 24 6.55 -6.19 20.44
N PHE A 25 5.39 -6.82 20.41
CA PHE A 25 4.42 -6.63 19.33
C PHE A 25 3.93 -5.19 19.27
N ARG A 26 3.86 -4.64 18.06
CA ARG A 26 3.32 -3.30 17.79
C ARG A 26 2.38 -3.36 16.60
N SER A 27 1.30 -2.58 16.65
CA SER A 27 0.39 -2.46 15.52
C SER A 27 -0.25 -1.09 15.44
N TYR A 28 -0.71 -0.75 14.23
CA TYR A 28 -1.61 0.37 13.96
C TYR A 28 -2.78 -0.13 13.14
N PHE A 29 -3.96 0.40 13.41
CA PHE A 29 -5.10 0.28 12.52
C PHE A 29 -5.21 1.55 11.69
N LEU A 30 -5.19 1.39 10.37
CA LEU A 30 -5.33 2.46 9.39
C LEU A 30 -6.75 2.41 8.85
N THR A 31 -7.49 3.52 8.97
CA THR A 31 -8.86 3.62 8.49
C THR A 31 -8.89 4.49 7.23
N PHE A 32 -9.58 4.01 6.21
CA PHE A 32 -9.79 4.71 4.95
C PHE A 32 -11.17 5.36 4.91
N ASP A 33 -11.41 6.28 3.97
CA ASP A 33 -12.64 7.08 3.91
C ASP A 33 -13.92 6.26 3.81
N ASP A 34 -13.86 5.09 3.17
CA ASP A 34 -15.01 4.19 3.02
C ASP A 34 -15.26 3.32 4.26
N GLY A 35 -14.46 3.47 5.31
CA GLY A 35 -14.55 2.68 6.52
C GLY A 35 -13.73 1.39 6.51
N ALA A 36 -13.09 1.05 5.41
CA ALA A 36 -12.16 -0.08 5.36
C ALA A 36 -10.97 0.17 6.28
N ARG A 37 -10.44 -0.88 6.89
CA ARG A 37 -9.27 -0.78 7.78
C ARG A 37 -8.21 -1.77 7.38
N LEU A 38 -6.96 -1.33 7.53
CA LEU A 38 -5.78 -2.16 7.35
C LEU A 38 -4.99 -2.17 8.66
N GLU A 39 -4.76 -3.36 9.21
CA GLU A 39 -3.83 -3.48 10.33
C GLU A 39 -2.41 -3.68 9.80
N ILE A 40 -1.50 -2.83 10.25
CA ILE A 40 -0.07 -3.00 10.02
C ILE A 40 0.59 -3.32 11.36
N MET A 41 1.54 -4.24 11.34
CA MET A 41 2.12 -4.73 12.58
C MET A 41 3.58 -5.12 12.40
N ASN A 42 4.30 -5.13 13.51
CA ASN A 42 5.59 -5.78 13.59
C ASN A 42 5.79 -6.44 14.96
N ARG A 43 6.77 -7.30 15.03
CA ARG A 43 7.21 -7.95 16.25
C ARG A 43 8.69 -8.33 16.13
N PRO A 44 9.41 -8.49 17.26
CA PRO A 44 10.81 -8.91 17.21
C PRO A 44 10.98 -10.25 16.51
N GLY A 45 12.08 -10.38 15.77
CA GLY A 45 12.42 -11.64 15.10
C GLY A 45 11.71 -11.90 13.80
N MET A 46 11.02 -10.91 13.22
CA MET A 46 10.46 -11.05 11.88
C MET A 46 11.57 -11.13 10.85
N ASP A 47 11.43 -12.07 9.94
CA ASP A 47 12.31 -12.14 8.76
C ASP A 47 11.94 -11.07 7.76
N ASP A 48 12.94 -10.56 7.06
CA ASP A 48 12.76 -9.63 5.95
C ASP A 48 13.28 -10.27 4.65
N PRO A 49 12.54 -11.24 4.09
CA PRO A 49 12.98 -11.94 2.89
C PRO A 49 12.89 -11.05 1.66
N GLU A 50 13.59 -11.43 0.61
CA GLU A 50 13.47 -10.78 -0.69
C GLU A 50 12.03 -10.85 -1.20
N LYS A 51 11.51 -9.70 -1.66
CA LYS A 51 10.15 -9.60 -2.21
C LYS A 51 10.20 -9.65 -3.73
N THR A 52 10.13 -10.85 -4.28
CA THR A 52 10.04 -11.03 -5.72
C THR A 52 8.67 -10.57 -6.24
N LEU A 53 8.64 -9.97 -7.44
CA LEU A 53 7.41 -9.41 -8.00
C LEU A 53 6.40 -10.47 -8.39
N ASN A 54 6.87 -11.65 -8.78
CA ASN A 54 6.01 -12.73 -9.26
C ASN A 54 6.12 -13.93 -8.30
N ARG A 55 5.24 -13.96 -7.31
CA ARG A 55 5.27 -14.97 -6.25
C ARG A 55 3.87 -15.44 -5.90
N THR A 56 3.80 -16.59 -5.25
CA THR A 56 2.55 -17.07 -4.62
C THR A 56 2.29 -16.34 -3.30
N GLY A 57 1.09 -16.48 -2.76
CA GLY A 57 0.65 -15.78 -1.56
C GLY A 57 0.00 -14.45 -1.93
N LEU A 58 0.06 -13.47 -1.03
CA LEU A 58 -0.46 -12.12 -1.30
C LEU A 58 0.48 -11.42 -2.28
N ILE A 59 0.02 -11.17 -3.51
CA ILE A 59 0.84 -10.57 -4.53
C ILE A 59 0.72 -9.04 -4.55
N HIS A 60 -0.48 -8.50 -4.41
CA HIS A 60 -0.70 -7.06 -4.31
C HIS A 60 -1.97 -6.75 -3.51
N ILE A 61 -2.11 -5.48 -3.13
CA ILE A 61 -3.34 -4.92 -2.58
C ILE A 61 -3.78 -3.80 -3.51
N ALA A 62 -5.05 -3.79 -3.89
CA ALA A 62 -5.62 -2.77 -4.76
C ALA A 62 -6.36 -1.71 -3.94
N PHE A 63 -6.16 -0.45 -4.29
CA PHE A 63 -6.83 0.69 -3.69
C PHE A 63 -7.60 1.45 -4.75
N SER A 64 -8.92 1.59 -4.56
CA SER A 64 -9.74 2.42 -5.43
C SER A 64 -9.62 3.88 -5.00
N VAL A 65 -9.27 4.74 -5.95
CA VAL A 65 -9.06 6.17 -5.66
C VAL A 65 -10.14 7.08 -6.26
N GLY A 66 -11.18 6.50 -6.84
CA GLY A 66 -12.41 7.19 -7.19
C GLY A 66 -12.51 7.70 -8.62
N CYS A 67 -11.43 8.06 -9.30
CA CYS A 67 -11.45 8.51 -10.69
C CYS A 67 -10.10 8.32 -11.37
N LYS A 68 -10.12 8.34 -12.71
CA LYS A 68 -8.90 8.14 -13.52
C LYS A 68 -7.85 9.22 -13.27
N GLU A 69 -8.26 10.46 -13.08
CA GLU A 69 -7.37 11.57 -12.81
C GLU A 69 -6.55 11.33 -11.53
N LYS A 70 -7.18 10.77 -10.49
CA LYS A 70 -6.49 10.42 -9.25
C LYS A 70 -5.53 9.25 -9.41
N VAL A 71 -5.86 8.29 -10.26
CA VAL A 71 -4.92 7.22 -10.61
C VAL A 71 -3.66 7.82 -11.22
N ASP A 72 -3.82 8.71 -12.20
CA ASP A 72 -2.71 9.35 -12.90
C ASP A 72 -1.87 10.22 -11.94
N GLU A 73 -2.52 11.06 -11.13
CA GLU A 73 -1.85 11.97 -10.22
C GLU A 73 -1.05 11.23 -9.15
N LEU A 74 -1.67 10.23 -8.52
CA LEU A 74 -1.02 9.45 -7.46
C LEU A 74 0.15 8.64 -8.02
N THR A 75 -0.02 8.05 -9.19
CA THR A 75 1.05 7.29 -9.84
C THR A 75 2.25 8.19 -10.14
N ARG A 76 2.02 9.39 -10.67
CA ARG A 76 3.10 10.35 -10.94
C ARG A 76 3.78 10.82 -9.65
N LEU A 77 3.01 11.07 -8.59
CA LEU A 77 3.56 11.47 -7.30
C LEU A 77 4.48 10.39 -6.73
N LEU A 78 4.02 9.14 -6.73
CA LEU A 78 4.81 8.01 -6.24
C LEU A 78 6.10 7.84 -7.04
N GLU A 79 6.01 7.92 -8.36
CA GLU A 79 7.19 7.83 -9.23
C GLU A 79 8.18 8.97 -8.93
N SER A 80 7.70 10.21 -8.78
CA SER A 80 8.55 11.36 -8.47
C SER A 80 9.21 11.23 -7.09
N ASP A 81 8.58 10.54 -6.17
CA ASP A 81 9.11 10.29 -4.82
C ASP A 81 10.03 9.04 -4.78
N GLY A 82 10.29 8.42 -5.92
CA GLY A 82 11.27 7.33 -6.04
C GLY A 82 10.70 5.92 -6.00
N TYR A 83 9.39 5.76 -5.99
CA TYR A 83 8.77 4.43 -6.04
C TYR A 83 8.69 3.94 -7.49
N GLU A 84 8.97 2.66 -7.70
CA GLU A 84 8.98 2.06 -9.03
C GLU A 84 7.56 1.80 -9.52
N VAL A 85 7.23 2.33 -10.70
CA VAL A 85 5.99 2.00 -11.39
C VAL A 85 6.24 0.79 -12.29
N ILE A 86 5.58 -0.32 -11.95
CA ILE A 86 5.73 -1.57 -12.72
C ILE A 86 4.94 -1.52 -14.01
N SER A 87 3.73 -0.97 -13.94
CA SER A 87 2.84 -0.88 -15.11
C SER A 87 1.81 0.23 -14.95
N GLY A 88 1.34 0.73 -16.08
CA GLY A 88 0.28 1.72 -16.16
C GLY A 88 0.70 3.15 -15.84
N PRO A 89 -0.25 4.07 -15.70
CA PRO A 89 -1.71 3.85 -15.80
C PRO A 89 -2.17 3.36 -17.18
N ARG A 90 -3.07 2.39 -17.19
CA ARG A 90 -3.65 1.83 -18.41
C ARG A 90 -5.00 1.18 -18.14
N THR A 91 -5.79 0.98 -19.17
CA THR A 91 -6.99 0.15 -19.09
C THR A 91 -6.57 -1.31 -19.24
N THR A 92 -6.94 -2.15 -18.27
CA THR A 92 -6.64 -3.57 -18.30
C THR A 92 -7.63 -4.35 -19.17
N GLY A 93 -7.32 -5.63 -19.44
CA GLY A 93 -8.19 -6.49 -20.24
C GLY A 93 -9.57 -6.72 -19.64
N ASP A 94 -9.71 -6.60 -18.32
CA ASP A 94 -10.98 -6.71 -17.60
C ASP A 94 -11.66 -5.36 -17.35
N GLY A 95 -11.14 -4.27 -17.92
CA GLY A 95 -11.80 -2.98 -17.97
C GLY A 95 -11.49 -2.00 -16.87
N TYR A 96 -10.59 -2.34 -15.94
CA TYR A 96 -10.14 -1.40 -14.91
C TYR A 96 -9.10 -0.44 -15.45
N TYR A 97 -9.15 0.80 -14.96
CA TYR A 97 -8.08 1.76 -15.21
C TYR A 97 -7.17 1.80 -13.99
N GLU A 98 -5.93 1.37 -14.15
CA GLU A 98 -5.05 1.18 -13.00
C GLU A 98 -3.57 1.28 -13.31
N SER A 99 -2.78 1.48 -12.26
CA SER A 99 -1.35 1.32 -12.27
C SER A 99 -0.94 0.33 -11.18
N CYS A 100 0.27 -0.19 -11.30
CA CYS A 100 0.88 -1.03 -10.27
C CYS A 100 2.23 -0.43 -9.89
N VAL A 101 2.45 -0.29 -8.59
CA VAL A 101 3.64 0.37 -8.02
C VAL A 101 4.25 -0.53 -6.96
N VAL A 102 5.58 -0.58 -6.89
CA VAL A 102 6.29 -1.18 -5.76
C VAL A 102 6.32 -0.15 -4.64
N SER A 103 5.57 -0.39 -3.59
CA SER A 103 5.43 0.54 -2.47
C SER A 103 6.44 0.28 -1.36
N ILE A 104 6.16 0.84 -0.20
CA ILE A 104 6.99 0.68 0.98
C ILE A 104 7.23 -0.81 1.29
N GLU A 105 8.43 -1.14 1.70
CA GLU A 105 8.85 -2.51 2.06
C GLU A 105 8.71 -3.53 0.92
N GLY A 106 8.70 -3.07 -0.33
CA GLY A 106 8.61 -3.94 -1.51
C GLY A 106 7.23 -4.52 -1.78
N ASN A 107 6.20 -4.01 -1.12
CA ASN A 107 4.83 -4.46 -1.37
C ASN A 107 4.29 -3.85 -2.65
N GLN A 108 3.71 -4.68 -3.51
CA GLN A 108 3.02 -4.19 -4.68
C GLN A 108 1.64 -3.66 -4.32
N ILE A 109 1.31 -2.48 -4.81
CA ILE A 109 -0.04 -1.93 -4.73
C ILE A 109 -0.56 -1.60 -6.12
N GLU A 110 -1.84 -1.86 -6.34
CA GLU A 110 -2.55 -1.35 -7.50
C GLU A 110 -3.35 -0.12 -7.10
N ILE A 111 -3.30 0.89 -7.95
CA ILE A 111 -4.08 2.12 -7.80
C ILE A 111 -5.12 2.07 -8.92
N THR A 112 -6.37 1.96 -8.56
CA THR A 112 -7.43 1.60 -9.50
C THR A 112 -8.67 2.47 -9.36
N VAL A 113 -9.52 2.38 -10.36
CA VAL A 113 -10.88 2.93 -10.39
C VAL A 113 -11.78 2.09 -11.29
#